data_4334e25263b0c4e8aef0d37f83135a25
#
_entry.id   4334e25263b0c4e8aef0d37f83135a25
#
_cell.length_a   1.000
_cell.length_b   1.000
_cell.length_c   1.000
_cell.angle_alpha   90.00
_cell.angle_beta   90.00
_cell.angle_gamma   90.00
#
_symmetry.space_group_name_H-M   'P 1'
#
loop_
_entity.id
_entity.type
_entity.pdbx_description
1 polymer ?
#
loop_
_entity_poly.entity_id
_entity_poly.type
_entity_poly.pdbx_seq_one_letter_code
_entity_poly.pdbx_strand_id
1 'polypeptide(L)'
;MRGGTARNLERRTDGAIVARFAELLGTPLLPWQRLVADVAGEIDPDTGTYFYDTVILSTPRQCGKSTLVDAWDTRNTQWGPNRYVYYLAQTGKDAGDHFKKFLKTLQASPLAPITGRPYMGRGSEAQPFRNGSIIMPKSVTKVSGHGVQGDKVTLDEAFSLSEETGNMILDGFVPTMATRLQATGVQPQLWITSTEGTADSTFFNRKLDECRAGDQSRRTCWFDFGLPPDADPEDLDMIMRYHPAAGLLWRRDQLPDFREQWRNNPSGWARAFGNQRDEGVTDRVIDADLWATTTVPPISPSELGARPVVFGVAVDVDATHTSISAGIVNDDGSVTTQLLKIMDGTGHAPAEIKRLCDTYAAPLVIDTRGTGADLADRLRHMGDEETVRFCDLTATDYLTVGQSYVSGLSNGTVLHAADTDLDASAANSARTWAGDAWRVTRRGSTGLTSPLESCMLAAWGAAHMPEEDGPLQIF
;
A
#
# COMPACT_ATOMS: atom_id res chain seq x y z
N MET A 1 -13.71 19.61 -0.32
CA MET A 1 -13.52 18.61 0.75
C MET A 1 -14.60 17.56 0.58
N ARG A 2 -14.23 16.29 0.51
CA ARG A 2 -15.17 15.15 0.39
C ARG A 2 -15.87 14.85 1.71
N GLY A 3 -15.13 14.92 2.79
CA GLY A 3 -15.60 14.67 4.15
C GLY A 3 -14.71 15.30 5.19
N GLY A 4 -15.18 15.36 6.42
CA GLY A 4 -14.36 15.86 7.52
C GLY A 4 -15.18 16.31 8.72
N THR A 5 -14.49 16.49 9.82
CA THR A 5 -15.06 16.98 11.08
C THR A 5 -15.47 18.44 10.94
N ALA A 6 -16.72 18.73 11.25
CA ALA A 6 -17.23 20.10 11.27
C ALA A 6 -16.68 20.88 12.49
N ARG A 7 -16.48 22.18 12.30
CA ARG A 7 -16.07 23.09 13.39
C ARG A 7 -17.19 23.19 14.45
N ASN A 8 -16.86 22.94 15.72
CA ASN A 8 -17.76 23.23 16.81
C ASN A 8 -17.59 24.69 17.26
N LEU A 9 -18.57 25.55 16.95
CA LEU A 9 -18.51 27.00 17.22
C LEU A 9 -18.62 27.34 18.70
N GLU A 10 -19.05 26.44 19.56
CA GLU A 10 -19.11 26.62 21.00
C GLU A 10 -17.74 26.50 21.66
N ARG A 11 -16.79 25.83 21.00
CA ARG A 11 -15.43 25.69 21.48
C ARG A 11 -14.54 26.83 20.97
N ARG A 12 -13.72 27.39 21.83
CA ARG A 12 -12.60 28.22 21.36
C ARG A 12 -11.64 27.43 20.50
N THR A 13 -10.79 28.09 19.74
CA THR A 13 -9.79 27.44 18.93
C THR A 13 -8.43 28.13 18.98
N ASP A 14 -7.37 27.37 18.90
CA ASP A 14 -5.98 27.80 18.72
C ASP A 14 -5.62 28.11 17.25
N GLY A 15 -6.53 27.86 16.32
CA GLY A 15 -6.28 27.97 14.87
C GLY A 15 -5.81 29.35 14.42
N ALA A 16 -6.30 30.43 15.06
CA ALA A 16 -5.81 31.78 14.79
C ALA A 16 -4.35 31.99 15.22
N ILE A 17 -3.93 31.33 16.29
CA ILE A 17 -2.55 31.41 16.79
C ILE A 17 -1.65 30.59 15.82
N VAL A 18 -2.07 29.39 15.40
CA VAL A 18 -1.36 28.60 14.38
C VAL A 18 -1.19 29.40 13.09
N ALA A 19 -2.25 30.07 12.62
CA ALA A 19 -2.17 30.94 11.43
C ALA A 19 -1.15 32.05 11.62
N ARG A 20 -1.05 32.64 12.82
CA ARG A 20 -0.03 33.64 13.12
C ARG A 20 1.39 33.09 13.08
N PHE A 21 1.61 31.86 13.53
CA PHE A 21 2.91 31.19 13.38
C PHE A 21 3.25 30.94 11.91
N ALA A 22 2.27 30.54 11.09
CA ALA A 22 2.46 30.40 9.64
C ALA A 22 2.86 31.72 8.96
N GLU A 23 2.20 32.83 9.32
CA GLU A 23 2.58 34.18 8.85
C GLU A 23 4.01 34.55 9.26
N LEU A 24 4.38 34.29 10.53
CA LEU A 24 5.73 34.56 11.01
C LEU A 24 6.79 33.67 10.31
N LEU A 25 6.45 32.45 9.90
CA LEU A 25 7.30 31.61 9.07
C LEU A 25 7.35 32.07 7.60
N GLY A 26 6.57 33.10 7.21
CA GLY A 26 6.51 33.58 5.83
C GLY A 26 5.63 32.76 4.89
N THR A 27 4.83 31.86 5.44
CA THR A 27 3.95 30.92 4.72
C THR A 27 2.52 30.98 5.26
N PRO A 28 1.77 32.08 5.02
CA PRO A 28 0.41 32.25 5.53
C PRO A 28 -0.47 31.07 5.11
N LEU A 29 -1.36 30.63 6.02
CA LEU A 29 -2.23 29.49 5.76
C LEU A 29 -3.22 29.77 4.61
N LEU A 30 -3.33 28.83 3.72
CA LEU A 30 -4.39 28.75 2.72
C LEU A 30 -5.75 28.50 3.41
N PRO A 31 -6.90 28.82 2.74
CA PRO A 31 -8.22 28.65 3.34
C PRO A 31 -8.49 27.25 3.90
N TRP A 32 -8.08 26.21 3.19
CA TRP A 32 -8.24 24.84 3.64
C TRP A 32 -7.36 24.50 4.86
N GLN A 33 -6.14 25.01 4.91
CA GLN A 33 -5.22 24.83 6.04
C GLN A 33 -5.77 25.57 7.27
N ARG A 34 -6.37 26.73 7.08
CA ARG A 34 -7.02 27.48 8.13
C ARG A 34 -8.21 26.73 8.71
N LEU A 35 -9.05 26.11 7.86
CA LEU A 35 -10.14 25.24 8.30
C LEU A 35 -9.63 24.09 9.17
N VAL A 36 -8.58 23.37 8.72
CA VAL A 36 -7.96 22.29 9.49
C VAL A 36 -7.44 22.82 10.82
N ALA A 37 -6.73 23.95 10.83
CA ALA A 37 -6.19 24.55 12.04
C ALA A 37 -7.30 24.97 13.03
N ASP A 38 -8.40 25.53 12.54
CA ASP A 38 -9.52 25.95 13.39
C ASP A 38 -10.24 24.77 14.05
N VAL A 39 -10.38 23.63 13.35
CA VAL A 39 -11.03 22.42 13.90
C VAL A 39 -10.06 21.64 14.79
N ALA A 40 -8.87 21.27 14.29
CA ALA A 40 -7.89 20.51 15.06
C ALA A 40 -7.42 21.26 16.33
N GLY A 41 -7.51 22.61 16.29
CA GLY A 41 -7.18 23.49 17.40
C GLY A 41 -8.33 23.76 18.37
N GLU A 42 -9.46 23.08 18.29
CA GLU A 42 -10.56 23.24 19.27
C GLU A 42 -10.09 22.93 20.68
N ILE A 43 -10.48 23.80 21.58
CA ILE A 43 -10.13 23.72 22.99
C ILE A 43 -11.29 23.11 23.77
N ASP A 44 -11.00 22.08 24.51
CA ASP A 44 -11.92 21.45 25.45
C ASP A 44 -12.21 22.45 26.59
N PRO A 45 -13.46 22.86 26.81
CA PRO A 45 -13.80 23.81 27.84
C PRO A 45 -13.50 23.34 29.27
N ASP A 46 -13.50 22.03 29.49
CA ASP A 46 -13.28 21.43 30.81
C ASP A 46 -11.80 21.38 31.18
N THR A 47 -10.94 21.16 30.19
CA THR A 47 -9.49 21.01 30.44
C THR A 47 -8.65 22.19 30.01
N GLY A 48 -9.19 23.09 29.17
CA GLY A 48 -8.48 24.26 28.66
C GLY A 48 -7.37 23.93 27.63
N THR A 49 -7.29 22.69 27.14
CA THR A 49 -6.31 22.24 26.15
C THR A 49 -7.01 21.62 24.94
N TYR A 50 -6.27 21.02 23.97
CA TYR A 50 -6.87 20.48 22.76
C TYR A 50 -7.95 19.43 23.04
N PHE A 51 -9.10 19.58 22.36
CA PHE A 51 -10.16 18.59 22.41
C PHE A 51 -9.78 17.33 21.64
N TYR A 52 -9.18 17.47 20.45
CA TYR A 52 -8.78 16.34 19.62
C TYR A 52 -7.35 15.92 19.96
N ASP A 53 -7.17 14.62 20.21
CA ASP A 53 -5.85 14.00 20.41
C ASP A 53 -5.28 13.38 19.11
N THR A 54 -6.15 13.11 18.15
CA THR A 54 -5.77 12.53 16.85
C THR A 54 -6.33 13.36 15.69
N VAL A 55 -5.49 13.63 14.71
CA VAL A 55 -5.84 14.36 13.50
C VAL A 55 -5.46 13.51 12.28
N ILE A 56 -6.45 13.19 11.44
CA ILE A 56 -6.25 12.44 10.19
C ILE A 56 -6.48 13.39 9.02
N LEU A 57 -5.48 13.54 8.16
CA LEU A 57 -5.50 14.47 7.05
C LEU A 57 -5.13 13.80 5.74
N SER A 58 -6.11 13.69 4.83
CA SER A 58 -5.95 13.24 3.46
C SER A 58 -6.04 14.43 2.50
N THR A 59 -4.99 14.62 1.67
CA THR A 59 -4.94 15.73 0.71
C THR A 59 -4.23 15.31 -0.57
N PRO A 60 -4.57 15.93 -1.73
CA PRO A 60 -3.76 15.78 -2.94
C PRO A 60 -2.30 16.19 -2.72
N ARG A 61 -1.43 15.82 -3.64
CA ARG A 61 -0.03 16.25 -3.61
C ARG A 61 0.10 17.75 -3.88
N GLN A 62 1.20 18.35 -3.40
CA GLN A 62 1.57 19.75 -3.68
C GLN A 62 0.52 20.79 -3.28
N CYS A 63 -0.29 20.51 -2.26
CA CYS A 63 -1.29 21.44 -1.75
C CYS A 63 -0.84 22.27 -0.53
N GLY A 64 0.39 22.05 -0.02
CA GLY A 64 0.93 22.79 1.12
C GLY A 64 0.75 22.09 2.47
N LYS A 65 0.54 20.79 2.52
CA LYS A 65 0.41 19.99 3.75
C LYS A 65 1.55 20.27 4.75
N SER A 66 2.80 20.20 4.29
CA SER A 66 3.99 20.45 5.14
C SER A 66 4.03 21.83 5.75
N THR A 67 3.54 22.86 5.05
CA THR A 67 3.45 24.24 5.58
C THR A 67 2.55 24.32 6.82
N LEU A 68 1.40 23.65 6.79
CA LEU A 68 0.50 23.58 7.95
C LEU A 68 1.18 22.83 9.10
N VAL A 69 1.84 21.70 8.83
CA VAL A 69 2.54 20.91 9.84
C VAL A 69 3.66 21.73 10.49
N ASP A 70 4.48 22.44 9.72
CA ASP A 70 5.56 23.30 10.24
C ASP A 70 5.05 24.41 11.17
N ALA A 71 3.96 25.06 10.80
CA ALA A 71 3.33 26.08 11.62
C ALA A 71 2.77 25.48 12.93
N TRP A 72 2.14 24.31 12.83
CA TRP A 72 1.58 23.59 13.98
C TRP A 72 2.67 23.10 14.93
N ASP A 73 3.73 22.51 14.41
CA ASP A 73 4.87 22.01 15.17
C ASP A 73 5.58 23.16 15.89
N THR A 74 5.79 24.29 15.19
CA THR A 74 6.37 25.50 15.80
C THR A 74 5.47 26.05 16.89
N ARG A 75 4.14 26.17 16.65
CA ARG A 75 3.17 26.61 17.67
C ARG A 75 3.20 25.70 18.90
N ASN A 76 3.28 24.36 18.68
CA ASN A 76 3.28 23.40 19.78
C ASN A 76 4.50 23.58 20.70
N THR A 77 5.67 23.93 20.18
CA THR A 77 6.86 24.24 21.00
C THR A 77 6.68 25.46 21.90
N GLN A 78 5.70 26.33 21.62
CA GLN A 78 5.43 27.55 22.38
C GLN A 78 4.17 27.46 23.26
N TRP A 79 3.51 26.32 23.34
CA TRP A 79 2.37 26.12 24.25
C TRP A 79 2.79 26.08 25.73
N GLY A 80 4.04 25.71 25.99
CA GLY A 80 4.63 25.63 27.31
C GLY A 80 6.11 25.26 27.23
N PRO A 81 6.81 25.15 28.34
CA PRO A 81 8.22 24.76 28.36
C PRO A 81 8.39 23.24 28.12
N ASN A 82 9.58 22.86 27.65
CA ASN A 82 10.02 21.46 27.54
C ASN A 82 9.08 20.56 26.72
N ARG A 83 8.59 21.07 25.58
CA ARG A 83 7.75 20.32 24.65
C ARG A 83 8.60 19.50 23.70
N TYR A 84 8.19 18.25 23.42
CA TYR A 84 8.84 17.34 22.50
C TYR A 84 7.95 17.15 21.27
N VAL A 85 8.43 17.61 20.12
CA VAL A 85 7.72 17.54 18.85
C VAL A 85 8.48 16.61 17.90
N TYR A 86 7.83 15.60 17.36
CA TYR A 86 8.42 14.63 16.43
C TYR A 86 7.75 14.70 15.07
N TYR A 87 8.59 14.73 14.03
CA TYR A 87 8.17 14.60 12.65
C TYR A 87 8.74 13.32 12.05
N LEU A 88 7.86 12.40 11.64
CA LEU A 88 8.21 11.12 11.02
C LEU A 88 7.76 11.15 9.56
N ALA A 89 8.64 10.74 8.64
CA ALA A 89 8.33 10.55 7.23
C ALA A 89 8.72 9.13 6.80
N GLN A 90 8.37 8.77 5.56
CA GLN A 90 8.59 7.44 4.98
C GLN A 90 10.02 6.92 5.23
N THR A 91 11.04 7.76 5.02
CA THR A 91 12.43 7.43 5.30
C THR A 91 13.09 8.47 6.20
N GLY A 92 14.18 8.09 6.87
CA GLY A 92 14.99 9.05 7.64
C GLY A 92 15.60 10.14 6.77
N LYS A 93 15.86 9.86 5.49
CA LYS A 93 16.32 10.87 4.52
C LYS A 93 15.22 11.91 4.26
N ASP A 94 13.99 11.48 4.03
CA ASP A 94 12.86 12.38 3.76
C ASP A 94 12.56 13.27 4.96
N ALA A 95 12.55 12.68 6.17
CA ALA A 95 12.39 13.43 7.41
C ALA A 95 13.53 14.45 7.60
N GLY A 96 14.77 14.08 7.33
CA GLY A 96 15.92 14.96 7.42
C GLY A 96 15.93 16.07 6.38
N ASP A 97 15.51 15.79 5.15
CA ASP A 97 15.44 16.79 4.08
C ASP A 97 14.28 17.78 4.31
N HIS A 98 13.13 17.33 4.81
CA HIS A 98 12.07 18.20 5.30
C HIS A 98 12.57 19.10 6.43
N PHE A 99 13.23 18.53 7.43
CA PHE A 99 13.75 19.25 8.57
C PHE A 99 14.77 20.35 8.17
N LYS A 100 15.66 20.08 7.21
CA LYS A 100 16.60 21.11 6.68
C LYS A 100 15.89 22.29 6.03
N LYS A 101 14.80 21.99 5.26
CA LYS A 101 13.95 23.04 4.64
C LYS A 101 13.26 23.86 5.71
N PHE A 102 12.65 23.19 6.69
CA PHE A 102 12.04 23.84 7.85
C PHE A 102 13.03 24.74 8.62
N LEU A 103 14.23 24.24 8.92
CA LEU A 103 15.26 25.04 9.59
C LEU A 103 15.61 26.31 8.83
N LYS A 104 15.77 26.21 7.51
CA LYS A 104 16.07 27.38 6.67
C LYS A 104 14.98 28.42 6.78
N THR A 105 13.71 28.00 6.73
CA THR A 105 12.54 28.87 6.88
C THR A 105 12.50 29.49 8.28
N LEU A 106 12.67 28.69 9.33
CA LEU A 106 12.62 29.12 10.72
C LEU A 106 13.75 30.14 11.04
N GLN A 107 14.96 29.90 10.58
CA GLN A 107 16.11 30.78 10.79
C GLN A 107 16.00 32.12 10.02
N ALA A 108 15.30 32.12 8.89
CA ALA A 108 15.03 33.34 8.12
C ALA A 108 13.83 34.13 8.65
N SER A 109 13.09 33.57 9.62
CA SER A 109 11.85 34.16 10.13
C SER A 109 12.04 35.03 11.35
N PRO A 110 11.05 35.89 11.72
CA PRO A 110 11.01 36.60 13.02
C PRO A 110 11.04 35.69 14.25
N LEU A 111 10.90 34.38 14.09
CA LEU A 111 10.96 33.39 15.18
C LEU A 111 12.42 32.96 15.49
N ALA A 112 13.40 33.28 14.65
CA ALA A 112 14.80 32.92 14.89
C ALA A 112 15.33 33.29 16.31
N PRO A 113 14.98 34.45 16.91
CA PRO A 113 15.46 34.80 18.24
C PRO A 113 14.99 33.89 19.38
N ILE A 114 13.91 33.12 19.21
CA ILE A 114 13.45 32.17 20.25
C ILE A 114 14.05 30.78 20.08
N THR A 115 14.86 30.55 19.05
CA THR A 115 15.52 29.25 18.78
C THR A 115 16.89 29.19 19.43
N GLY A 116 17.34 27.95 19.70
CA GLY A 116 18.72 27.62 20.02
C GLY A 116 19.49 27.16 18.77
N ARG A 117 20.78 26.83 18.94
CA ARG A 117 21.60 26.28 17.85
C ARG A 117 21.09 24.89 17.47
N PRO A 118 20.78 24.62 16.19
CA PRO A 118 20.33 23.30 15.75
C PRO A 118 21.44 22.26 15.85
N TYR A 119 21.06 21.03 16.17
CA TYR A 119 21.91 19.85 16.07
C TYR A 119 21.72 19.23 14.69
N MET A 120 22.83 18.97 13.98
CA MET A 120 22.83 18.46 12.60
C MET A 120 23.55 17.11 12.46
N GLY A 121 23.86 16.44 13.57
CA GLY A 121 24.46 15.11 13.56
C GLY A 121 23.46 14.09 13.00
N ARG A 122 23.90 13.24 12.06
CA ARG A 122 23.03 12.25 11.42
C ARG A 122 22.36 11.33 12.46
N GLY A 123 21.04 11.28 12.45
CA GLY A 123 20.22 10.51 13.39
C GLY A 123 19.99 11.19 14.75
N SER A 124 20.58 12.38 14.97
CA SER A 124 20.40 13.20 16.17
C SER A 124 20.01 14.65 15.83
N GLU A 125 19.49 14.85 14.62
CA GLU A 125 19.01 16.15 14.17
C GLU A 125 17.93 16.67 15.12
N ALA A 126 18.05 17.96 15.52
CA ALA A 126 17.09 18.58 16.41
C ALA A 126 17.15 20.11 16.35
N GLN A 127 16.01 20.75 16.49
CA GLN A 127 15.92 22.20 16.68
C GLN A 127 15.44 22.50 18.10
N PRO A 128 16.34 22.90 19.01
CA PRO A 128 15.95 23.35 20.35
C PRO A 128 15.37 24.77 20.31
N PHE A 129 14.52 25.07 21.28
CA PHE A 129 13.98 26.39 21.56
C PHE A 129 14.42 26.87 22.95
N ARG A 130 14.43 28.17 23.17
CA ARG A 130 14.92 28.77 24.44
C ARG A 130 14.10 28.38 25.68
N ASN A 131 12.84 27.98 25.49
CA ASN A 131 11.97 27.48 26.55
C ASN A 131 12.19 25.99 26.89
N GLY A 132 13.23 25.35 26.33
CA GLY A 132 13.53 23.93 26.53
C GLY A 132 12.79 22.99 25.59
N SER A 133 11.89 23.50 24.74
CA SER A 133 11.18 22.70 23.75
C SER A 133 12.09 22.30 22.59
N ILE A 134 11.75 21.22 21.86
CA ILE A 134 12.58 20.70 20.80
C ILE A 134 11.74 20.06 19.69
N ILE A 135 12.12 20.30 18.42
CA ILE A 135 11.58 19.60 17.24
C ILE A 135 12.64 18.63 16.74
N MET A 136 12.26 17.38 16.48
CA MET A 136 13.14 16.30 16.04
C MET A 136 12.54 15.53 14.87
N PRO A 137 13.25 15.41 13.74
CA PRO A 137 12.90 14.46 12.72
C PRO A 137 13.26 13.03 13.19
N LYS A 138 12.46 12.05 12.81
CA LYS A 138 12.72 10.64 13.08
C LYS A 138 12.38 9.79 11.83
N SER A 139 13.12 8.73 11.64
CA SER A 139 12.74 7.69 10.66
C SER A 139 11.63 6.82 11.22
N VAL A 140 10.77 6.35 10.33
CA VAL A 140 9.82 5.29 10.65
C VAL A 140 10.57 3.96 10.77
N THR A 141 10.60 3.38 11.96
CA THR A 141 11.18 2.06 12.23
C THR A 141 10.28 1.29 13.19
N LYS A 142 10.41 -0.02 13.24
CA LYS A 142 9.64 -0.89 14.15
C LYS A 142 9.81 -0.56 15.64
N VAL A 143 10.84 0.20 16.00
CA VAL A 143 11.10 0.65 17.38
C VAL A 143 10.87 2.15 17.57
N SER A 144 10.32 2.84 16.57
CA SER A 144 10.02 4.27 16.67
C SER A 144 8.99 4.49 17.79
N GLY A 145 9.27 5.46 18.66
CA GLY A 145 8.40 5.79 19.79
C GLY A 145 8.75 5.10 21.11
N HIS A 146 9.45 3.97 21.10
CA HIS A 146 9.86 3.32 22.34
C HIS A 146 10.90 4.17 23.10
N GLY A 147 10.62 4.48 24.37
CA GLY A 147 11.51 5.24 25.25
C GLY A 147 11.58 6.74 24.97
N VAL A 148 10.74 7.29 24.09
CA VAL A 148 10.64 8.73 23.83
C VAL A 148 9.27 9.27 24.23
N GLN A 149 9.22 10.49 24.75
CA GLN A 149 8.00 11.16 25.16
C GLN A 149 7.61 12.20 24.10
N GLY A 150 6.38 12.16 23.58
CA GLY A 150 5.89 13.08 22.56
C GLY A 150 4.74 13.95 23.03
N ASP A 151 4.84 15.25 22.79
CA ASP A 151 3.73 16.19 22.95
C ASP A 151 3.00 16.43 21.65
N LYS A 152 3.71 16.28 20.55
CA LYS A 152 3.16 16.30 19.19
C LYS A 152 3.96 15.32 18.32
N VAL A 153 3.25 14.46 17.65
CA VAL A 153 3.83 13.46 16.73
C VAL A 153 3.14 13.59 15.38
N THR A 154 3.91 13.75 14.32
CA THR A 154 3.40 13.72 12.95
C THR A 154 3.92 12.47 12.25
N LEU A 155 3.01 11.66 11.71
CA LEU A 155 3.30 10.62 10.74
C LEU A 155 2.93 11.18 9.36
N ASP A 156 3.91 11.67 8.63
CA ASP A 156 3.70 12.19 7.27
C ASP A 156 3.95 11.11 6.22
N GLU A 157 3.28 11.23 5.07
CA GLU A 157 3.28 10.24 3.99
C GLU A 157 2.88 8.84 4.49
N ALA A 158 1.82 8.79 5.34
CA ALA A 158 1.34 7.56 5.98
C ALA A 158 0.83 6.49 4.99
N PHE A 159 0.61 6.86 3.71
CA PHE A 159 0.30 5.89 2.64
C PHE A 159 1.39 4.82 2.47
N SER A 160 2.62 5.11 2.87
CA SER A 160 3.75 4.18 2.75
C SER A 160 3.79 3.11 3.84
N LEU A 161 2.90 3.18 4.83
CA LEU A 161 2.91 2.31 5.99
C LEU A 161 1.97 1.11 5.81
N SER A 162 2.50 -0.10 6.05
CA SER A 162 1.67 -1.26 6.30
C SER A 162 0.92 -1.11 7.63
N GLU A 163 -0.16 -1.84 7.80
CA GLU A 163 -0.92 -1.85 9.06
C GLU A 163 -0.07 -2.25 10.25
N GLU A 164 0.76 -3.28 10.11
CA GLU A 164 1.70 -3.72 11.14
C GLU A 164 2.63 -2.58 11.58
N THR A 165 3.30 -1.95 10.61
CA THR A 165 4.27 -0.89 10.90
C THR A 165 3.59 0.34 11.52
N GLY A 166 2.44 0.76 11.01
CA GLY A 166 1.69 1.87 11.55
C GLY A 166 1.23 1.63 12.99
N ASN A 167 0.69 0.44 13.28
CA ASN A 167 0.27 0.07 14.63
C ASN A 167 1.46 0.01 15.61
N MET A 168 2.60 -0.53 15.21
CA MET A 168 3.81 -0.55 16.05
C MET A 168 4.29 0.86 16.43
N ILE A 169 4.20 1.83 15.51
CA ILE A 169 4.52 3.23 15.81
C ILE A 169 3.53 3.79 16.84
N LEU A 170 2.23 3.52 16.67
CA LEU A 170 1.21 3.95 17.62
C LEU A 170 1.45 3.35 19.00
N ASP A 171 1.76 2.06 19.10
CA ASP A 171 2.08 1.35 20.33
C ASP A 171 3.29 1.96 21.05
N GLY A 172 4.24 2.51 20.29
CA GLY A 172 5.39 3.21 20.84
C GLY A 172 5.06 4.60 21.39
N PHE A 173 4.30 5.41 20.63
CA PHE A 173 4.05 6.82 21.00
C PHE A 173 2.83 7.05 21.89
N VAL A 174 1.70 6.38 21.66
CA VAL A 174 0.44 6.68 22.36
C VAL A 174 0.55 6.56 23.89
N PRO A 175 1.19 5.50 24.46
CA PRO A 175 1.37 5.42 25.90
C PRO A 175 2.23 6.55 26.46
N THR A 176 3.27 6.99 25.72
CA THR A 176 4.15 8.08 26.15
C THR A 176 3.44 9.44 26.10
N MET A 177 2.55 9.64 25.14
CA MET A 177 1.70 10.84 25.04
C MET A 177 0.76 10.96 26.24
N ALA A 178 0.16 9.85 26.71
CA ALA A 178 -0.65 9.85 27.92
C ALA A 178 0.16 10.30 29.15
N THR A 179 1.40 9.87 29.27
CA THR A 179 2.33 10.30 30.32
C THR A 179 2.64 11.80 30.22
N ARG A 180 2.79 12.33 29.01
CA ARG A 180 3.02 13.76 28.78
C ARG A 180 1.82 14.61 29.15
N LEU A 181 0.60 14.17 28.86
CA LEU A 181 -0.61 14.85 29.32
C LEU A 181 -0.59 15.03 30.84
N GLN A 182 -0.29 13.96 31.56
CA GLN A 182 -0.21 14.02 33.05
C GLN A 182 0.89 14.98 33.54
N ALA A 183 2.04 15.02 32.85
CA ALA A 183 3.17 15.84 33.25
C ALA A 183 3.01 17.33 32.92
N THR A 184 2.33 17.67 31.81
CA THR A 184 2.28 19.04 31.27
C THR A 184 0.90 19.70 31.41
N GLY A 185 -0.16 18.91 31.60
CA GLY A 185 -1.55 19.38 31.56
C GLY A 185 -2.02 19.79 30.17
N VAL A 186 -1.22 19.56 29.12
CA VAL A 186 -1.56 19.92 27.74
C VAL A 186 -1.77 18.65 26.94
N GLN A 187 -2.95 18.51 26.32
CA GLN A 187 -3.29 17.36 25.48
C GLN A 187 -2.28 17.21 24.34
N PRO A 188 -1.50 16.12 24.28
CA PRO A 188 -0.68 15.81 23.13
C PRO A 188 -1.52 15.49 21.89
N GLN A 189 -0.95 15.71 20.72
CA GLN A 189 -1.62 15.39 19.46
C GLN A 189 -0.79 14.49 18.55
N LEU A 190 -1.46 13.46 18.02
CA LEU A 190 -0.98 12.62 16.93
C LEU A 190 -1.60 13.12 15.61
N TRP A 191 -0.76 13.42 14.64
CA TRP A 191 -1.18 13.76 13.27
C TRP A 191 -0.77 12.65 12.32
N ILE A 192 -1.74 12.11 11.59
CA ILE A 192 -1.53 11.13 10.52
C ILE A 192 -1.91 11.82 9.21
N THR A 193 -0.91 12.14 8.42
CA THR A 193 -1.09 12.96 7.21
C THR A 193 -0.61 12.21 5.98
N SER A 194 -1.37 12.29 4.90
CA SER A 194 -1.04 11.61 3.65
C SER A 194 -1.81 12.14 2.44
N THR A 195 -1.38 11.74 1.26
CA THR A 195 -2.23 11.59 0.08
C THR A 195 -2.92 10.23 0.17
N GLU A 196 -4.06 10.03 -0.52
CA GLU A 196 -4.67 8.70 -0.68
C GLU A 196 -3.63 7.69 -1.17
N GLY A 197 -3.78 6.47 -0.69
CA GLY A 197 -2.83 5.41 -0.93
C GLY A 197 -3.14 4.55 -2.15
N THR A 198 -2.42 3.46 -2.23
CA THR A 198 -2.67 2.31 -3.09
C THR A 198 -3.29 1.18 -2.27
N ALA A 199 -3.52 0.02 -2.87
CA ALA A 199 -3.95 -1.18 -2.14
C ALA A 199 -2.99 -1.56 -0.99
N ASP A 200 -1.68 -1.28 -1.13
CA ASP A 200 -0.66 -1.58 -0.12
C ASP A 200 -0.66 -0.61 1.08
N SER A 201 -1.36 0.51 0.96
CA SER A 201 -1.42 1.57 1.98
C SER A 201 -2.37 1.20 3.13
N THR A 202 -2.28 -0.02 3.63
CA THR A 202 -3.29 -0.65 4.50
C THR A 202 -3.53 0.12 5.79
N PHE A 203 -2.50 0.70 6.40
CA PHE A 203 -2.64 1.49 7.62
C PHE A 203 -3.46 2.77 7.40
N PHE A 204 -3.06 3.60 6.43
CA PHE A 204 -3.73 4.88 6.19
C PHE A 204 -5.13 4.70 5.62
N ASN A 205 -5.28 3.76 4.68
CA ASN A 205 -6.58 3.44 4.08
C ASN A 205 -7.59 3.05 5.16
N ARG A 206 -7.22 2.13 6.06
CA ARG A 206 -8.10 1.71 7.18
C ARG A 206 -8.49 2.88 8.07
N LYS A 207 -7.52 3.73 8.48
CA LYS A 207 -7.79 4.91 9.31
C LYS A 207 -8.75 5.91 8.67
N LEU A 208 -8.60 6.13 7.36
CA LEU A 208 -9.47 7.04 6.63
C LEU A 208 -10.87 6.43 6.41
N ASP A 209 -10.95 5.12 6.17
CA ASP A 209 -12.22 4.41 6.00
C ASP A 209 -13.02 4.33 7.31
N GLU A 210 -12.36 4.11 8.46
CA GLU A 210 -12.96 4.25 9.80
C GLU A 210 -13.61 5.65 9.97
N CYS A 211 -12.91 6.71 9.54
CA CYS A 211 -13.43 8.06 9.60
C CYS A 211 -14.63 8.30 8.65
N ARG A 212 -14.56 7.77 7.44
CA ARG A 212 -15.67 7.86 6.45
C ARG A 212 -16.92 7.11 6.90
N ALA A 213 -16.74 5.99 7.59
CA ALA A 213 -17.82 5.19 8.18
C ALA A 213 -18.41 5.83 9.45
N GLY A 214 -17.72 6.77 10.07
CA GLY A 214 -18.15 7.38 11.35
C GLY A 214 -17.73 6.57 12.59
N ASP A 215 -16.84 5.60 12.43
CA ASP A 215 -16.38 4.68 13.49
C ASP A 215 -15.19 5.23 14.29
N GLN A 216 -14.70 6.43 13.95
CA GLN A 216 -13.58 7.03 14.65
C GLN A 216 -13.93 7.46 16.10
N SER A 217 -12.91 7.53 16.96
CA SER A 217 -13.05 8.09 18.30
C SER A 217 -13.59 9.54 18.24
N ARG A 218 -14.41 9.92 19.22
CA ARG A 218 -14.87 11.31 19.40
C ARG A 218 -13.73 12.33 19.58
N ARG A 219 -12.53 11.87 19.95
CA ARG A 219 -11.31 12.67 20.12
C ARG A 219 -10.47 12.72 18.84
N THR A 220 -10.95 12.11 17.75
CA THR A 220 -10.34 12.16 16.43
C THR A 220 -11.08 13.16 15.55
N CYS A 221 -10.37 14.15 15.00
CA CYS A 221 -10.86 14.91 13.86
C CYS A 221 -10.18 14.47 12.58
N TRP A 222 -10.90 14.58 11.47
CA TRP A 222 -10.40 14.15 10.18
C TRP A 222 -10.81 15.09 9.05
N PHE A 223 -10.04 15.07 7.98
CA PHE A 223 -10.25 15.91 6.81
C PHE A 223 -9.84 15.12 5.56
N ASP A 224 -10.74 15.09 4.60
CA ASP A 224 -10.54 14.40 3.33
C ASP A 224 -10.79 15.35 2.16
N PHE A 225 -9.70 15.83 1.58
CA PHE A 225 -9.70 16.73 0.42
C PHE A 225 -9.39 15.94 -0.84
N GLY A 226 -10.24 16.02 -1.83
CA GLY A 226 -10.05 15.33 -3.12
C GLY A 226 -11.33 15.32 -3.94
N LEU A 227 -11.26 14.73 -5.12
CA LEU A 227 -12.40 14.48 -5.98
C LEU A 227 -13.40 13.53 -5.29
N PRO A 228 -14.70 13.64 -5.60
CA PRO A 228 -15.64 12.56 -5.28
C PRO A 228 -15.12 11.20 -5.78
N PRO A 229 -15.43 10.08 -5.10
CA PRO A 229 -14.92 8.76 -5.51
C PRO A 229 -15.24 8.40 -6.96
N ASP A 230 -16.45 8.73 -7.42
CA ASP A 230 -16.95 8.41 -8.76
C ASP A 230 -16.63 9.49 -9.81
N ALA A 231 -15.90 10.55 -9.45
CA ALA A 231 -15.57 11.61 -10.38
C ALA A 231 -14.41 11.19 -11.30
N ASP A 232 -14.53 11.55 -12.57
CA ASP A 232 -13.48 11.35 -13.56
C ASP A 232 -12.26 12.25 -13.25
N PRO A 233 -11.08 11.70 -12.94
CA PRO A 233 -9.87 12.48 -12.73
C PRO A 233 -9.33 13.15 -14.00
N GLU A 234 -9.83 12.78 -15.18
CA GLU A 234 -9.51 13.45 -16.46
C GLU A 234 -10.31 14.74 -16.64
N ASP A 235 -11.39 14.95 -15.90
CA ASP A 235 -12.11 16.21 -15.88
C ASP A 235 -11.33 17.28 -15.11
N LEU A 236 -10.60 18.12 -15.84
CA LEU A 236 -9.77 19.17 -15.26
C LEU A 236 -10.59 20.26 -14.53
N ASP A 237 -11.86 20.44 -14.85
CA ASP A 237 -12.73 21.38 -14.13
C ASP A 237 -13.14 20.80 -12.77
N MET A 238 -13.30 19.48 -12.66
CA MET A 238 -13.47 18.80 -11.37
C MET A 238 -12.21 18.92 -10.51
N ILE A 239 -11.02 18.76 -11.09
CA ILE A 239 -9.75 19.03 -10.37
C ILE A 239 -9.74 20.45 -9.84
N MET A 240 -10.05 21.47 -10.67
CA MET A 240 -10.09 22.88 -10.24
C MET A 240 -11.08 23.13 -9.11
N ARG A 241 -12.20 22.43 -9.12
CA ARG A 241 -13.26 22.60 -8.11
C ARG A 241 -12.91 21.98 -6.75
N TYR A 242 -12.25 20.84 -6.75
CA TYR A 242 -12.06 20.04 -5.54
C TYR A 242 -10.64 20.04 -4.98
N HIS A 243 -9.64 20.37 -5.77
CA HIS A 243 -8.27 20.43 -5.29
C HIS A 243 -8.03 21.67 -4.41
N PRO A 244 -7.59 21.53 -3.15
CA PRO A 244 -7.58 22.62 -2.17
C PRO A 244 -6.55 23.72 -2.46
N ALA A 245 -5.60 23.50 -3.37
CA ALA A 245 -4.61 24.48 -3.82
C ALA A 245 -4.91 25.10 -5.19
N ALA A 246 -5.97 24.64 -5.87
CA ALA A 246 -6.34 25.14 -7.18
C ALA A 246 -6.66 26.64 -7.16
N GLY A 247 -6.11 27.37 -8.11
CA GLY A 247 -6.26 28.84 -8.18
C GLY A 247 -5.45 29.62 -7.13
N LEU A 248 -4.77 28.93 -6.19
CA LEU A 248 -3.96 29.54 -5.14
C LEU A 248 -2.47 29.28 -5.34
N LEU A 249 -2.05 28.05 -5.55
CA LEU A 249 -0.65 27.68 -5.78
C LEU A 249 -0.32 27.47 -7.26
N TRP A 250 -1.31 27.13 -8.06
CA TRP A 250 -1.21 26.95 -9.51
C TRP A 250 -2.56 27.31 -10.19
N ARG A 251 -2.54 27.51 -11.49
CA ARG A 251 -3.69 28.00 -12.25
C ARG A 251 -4.23 26.94 -13.22
N ARG A 252 -5.48 27.14 -13.66
CA ARG A 252 -6.20 26.25 -14.59
C ARG A 252 -5.43 26.01 -15.89
N ASP A 253 -4.76 27.03 -16.41
CA ASP A 253 -4.00 26.97 -17.66
C ASP A 253 -2.77 26.09 -17.62
N GLN A 254 -2.29 25.73 -16.42
CA GLN A 254 -1.15 24.82 -16.19
C GLN A 254 -1.55 23.35 -16.12
N LEU A 255 -2.83 23.03 -15.89
CA LEU A 255 -3.30 21.65 -15.70
C LEU A 255 -3.09 20.75 -16.91
N PRO A 256 -3.34 21.19 -18.17
CA PRO A 256 -3.09 20.35 -19.34
C PRO A 256 -1.62 19.90 -19.44
N ASP A 257 -0.68 20.81 -19.15
CA ASP A 257 0.75 20.49 -19.16
C ASP A 257 1.12 19.50 -18.05
N PHE A 258 0.53 19.67 -16.86
CA PHE A 258 0.71 18.70 -15.77
C PHE A 258 0.15 17.34 -16.17
N ARG A 259 -1.06 17.29 -16.74
CA ARG A 259 -1.70 16.03 -17.15
C ARG A 259 -0.89 15.30 -18.22
N GLU A 260 -0.34 16.03 -19.20
CA GLU A 260 0.49 15.43 -20.24
C GLU A 260 1.74 14.72 -19.68
N GLN A 261 2.36 15.27 -18.61
CA GLN A 261 3.48 14.63 -17.95
C GLN A 261 3.10 13.28 -17.29
N TRP A 262 1.81 13.10 -16.99
CA TRP A 262 1.26 11.88 -16.38
C TRP A 262 0.54 10.98 -17.39
N ARG A 263 0.65 11.24 -18.69
CA ARG A 263 -0.06 10.51 -19.75
C ARG A 263 0.05 9.00 -19.61
N ASN A 264 1.23 8.51 -19.27
CA ASN A 264 1.52 7.08 -19.11
C ASN A 264 1.26 6.54 -17.70
N ASN A 265 0.70 7.35 -16.81
CA ASN A 265 0.38 6.95 -15.43
C ASN A 265 -0.93 7.60 -14.96
N PRO A 266 -2.09 7.19 -15.50
CA PRO A 266 -3.39 7.77 -15.15
C PRO A 266 -3.74 7.61 -13.66
N SER A 267 -3.47 6.45 -13.05
CA SER A 267 -3.75 6.21 -11.63
C SER A 267 -2.87 7.09 -10.72
N GLY A 268 -1.62 7.28 -11.10
CA GLY A 268 -0.73 8.24 -10.43
C GLY A 268 -1.25 9.68 -10.53
N TRP A 269 -1.83 10.08 -11.67
CA TRP A 269 -2.51 11.38 -11.85
C TRP A 269 -3.72 11.50 -10.93
N ALA A 270 -4.63 10.51 -10.96
CA ALA A 270 -5.83 10.48 -10.13
C ALA A 270 -5.50 10.61 -8.64
N ARG A 271 -4.45 9.91 -8.18
CA ARG A 271 -3.97 10.00 -6.81
C ARG A 271 -3.30 11.35 -6.51
N ALA A 272 -2.43 11.84 -7.38
CA ALA A 272 -1.66 13.06 -7.12
C ALA A 272 -2.53 14.32 -7.13
N PHE A 273 -3.44 14.45 -8.08
CA PHE A 273 -4.30 15.63 -8.25
C PHE A 273 -5.73 15.43 -7.78
N GLY A 274 -6.29 14.24 -7.98
CA GLY A 274 -7.63 13.90 -7.52
C GLY A 274 -7.71 13.50 -6.06
N ASN A 275 -6.59 13.09 -5.47
CA ASN A 275 -6.55 12.39 -4.17
C ASN A 275 -7.55 11.23 -4.14
N GLN A 276 -7.63 10.48 -5.24
CA GLN A 276 -8.40 9.26 -5.35
C GLN A 276 -7.51 8.08 -5.02
N ARG A 277 -8.07 7.10 -4.32
CA ARG A 277 -7.35 5.86 -4.01
C ARG A 277 -7.08 5.11 -5.30
N ASP A 278 -5.85 4.67 -5.46
CA ASP A 278 -5.51 3.72 -6.51
C ASP A 278 -5.82 2.32 -5.99
N GLU A 279 -6.99 1.81 -6.34
CA GLU A 279 -7.39 0.43 -6.04
C GLU A 279 -6.78 -0.57 -7.02
N GLY A 280 -6.17 -0.07 -8.10
CA GLY A 280 -5.40 -0.86 -9.02
C GLY A 280 -4.09 -1.34 -8.37
N VAL A 281 -3.71 -2.54 -8.71
CA VAL A 281 -2.43 -3.12 -8.28
C VAL A 281 -1.30 -2.32 -8.92
N THR A 282 -0.52 -1.64 -8.07
CA THR A 282 0.72 -0.98 -8.51
C THR A 282 1.72 -2.08 -8.88
N ASP A 283 2.24 -2.04 -10.09
CA ASP A 283 3.15 -3.06 -10.61
C ASP A 283 2.45 -4.42 -10.88
N ARG A 284 1.41 -4.38 -11.74
CA ARG A 284 0.70 -5.59 -12.20
C ARG A 284 1.68 -6.61 -12.77
N VAL A 285 1.38 -7.86 -12.51
CA VAL A 285 2.14 -8.98 -13.08
C VAL A 285 2.04 -8.99 -14.60
N ILE A 286 0.82 -8.76 -15.14
CA ILE A 286 0.53 -8.83 -16.56
C ILE A 286 -0.19 -7.56 -17.01
N ASP A 287 0.23 -7.01 -18.13
CA ASP A 287 -0.46 -5.90 -18.79
C ASP A 287 -1.85 -6.32 -19.26
N ALA A 288 -2.85 -5.44 -19.11
CA ALA A 288 -4.24 -5.76 -19.41
C ALA A 288 -4.49 -6.04 -20.92
N ASP A 289 -3.80 -5.30 -21.80
CA ASP A 289 -3.94 -5.49 -23.25
C ASP A 289 -3.27 -6.81 -23.68
N LEU A 290 -2.10 -7.14 -23.09
CA LEU A 290 -1.44 -8.42 -23.31
C LEU A 290 -2.34 -9.58 -22.86
N TRP A 291 -2.96 -9.47 -21.67
CA TRP A 291 -3.88 -10.48 -21.18
C TRP A 291 -5.05 -10.69 -22.12
N ALA A 292 -5.72 -9.62 -22.53
CA ALA A 292 -6.89 -9.69 -23.42
C ALA A 292 -6.56 -10.28 -24.80
N THR A 293 -5.36 -10.04 -25.34
CA THR A 293 -4.94 -10.55 -26.67
C THR A 293 -4.54 -12.01 -26.67
N THR A 294 -4.27 -12.60 -25.51
CA THR A 294 -3.85 -14.01 -25.34
C THR A 294 -4.96 -14.93 -24.85
N THR A 295 -6.17 -14.41 -24.72
CA THR A 295 -7.37 -15.16 -24.29
C THR A 295 -7.88 -16.06 -25.42
N VAL A 296 -8.16 -17.32 -25.08
CA VAL A 296 -8.75 -18.32 -25.98
C VAL A 296 -10.00 -18.96 -25.35
N PRO A 297 -10.89 -19.61 -26.13
CA PRO A 297 -11.99 -20.38 -25.55
C PRO A 297 -11.47 -21.53 -24.66
N PRO A 298 -12.20 -21.88 -23.59
CA PRO A 298 -11.84 -23.02 -22.74
C PRO A 298 -11.94 -24.34 -23.52
N ILE A 299 -10.98 -25.22 -23.25
CA ILE A 299 -10.90 -26.55 -23.89
C ILE A 299 -11.72 -27.54 -23.06
N SER A 300 -12.72 -28.13 -23.67
CA SER A 300 -13.53 -29.17 -23.01
C SER A 300 -12.78 -30.52 -22.96
N PRO A 301 -13.10 -31.43 -22.01
CA PRO A 301 -12.51 -32.76 -21.96
C PRO A 301 -12.60 -33.57 -23.25
N SER A 302 -13.68 -33.36 -24.04
CA SER A 302 -13.88 -34.01 -25.32
C SER A 302 -12.98 -33.45 -26.43
N GLU A 303 -12.55 -32.21 -26.32
CA GLU A 303 -11.64 -31.53 -27.26
C GLU A 303 -10.16 -31.73 -26.90
N LEU A 304 -9.87 -32.21 -25.71
CA LEU A 304 -8.52 -32.39 -25.22
C LEU A 304 -7.74 -33.41 -26.11
N GLY A 305 -8.39 -34.50 -26.51
CA GLY A 305 -7.76 -35.55 -27.34
C GLY A 305 -6.59 -36.23 -26.61
N ALA A 306 -5.51 -36.46 -27.34
CA ALA A 306 -4.27 -37.03 -26.80
C ALA A 306 -3.23 -35.95 -26.37
N ARG A 307 -3.64 -34.69 -26.24
CA ARG A 307 -2.70 -33.61 -25.89
C ARG A 307 -2.16 -33.80 -24.48
N PRO A 308 -0.83 -33.63 -24.28
CA PRO A 308 -0.24 -33.70 -22.95
C PRO A 308 -0.78 -32.63 -22.03
N VAL A 309 -1.00 -33.02 -20.78
CA VAL A 309 -1.53 -32.14 -19.71
C VAL A 309 -0.61 -32.17 -18.51
N VAL A 310 -0.42 -31.02 -17.87
CA VAL A 310 0.24 -30.89 -16.57
C VAL A 310 -0.66 -30.09 -15.65
N PHE A 311 -0.79 -30.48 -14.39
CA PHE A 311 -1.53 -29.70 -13.42
C PHE A 311 -0.59 -28.79 -12.63
N GLY A 312 -0.99 -27.52 -12.48
CA GLY A 312 -0.37 -26.56 -11.59
C GLY A 312 -1.28 -26.32 -10.38
N VAL A 313 -0.70 -26.34 -9.20
CA VAL A 313 -1.43 -26.11 -7.95
C VAL A 313 -0.79 -24.98 -7.15
N ALA A 314 -1.58 -24.01 -6.77
CA ALA A 314 -1.17 -22.92 -5.89
C ALA A 314 -2.12 -22.80 -4.70
N VAL A 315 -1.54 -22.50 -3.53
CA VAL A 315 -2.27 -22.28 -2.28
C VAL A 315 -2.11 -20.82 -1.88
N ASP A 316 -3.21 -20.15 -1.56
CA ASP A 316 -3.23 -18.74 -1.22
C ASP A 316 -2.64 -18.47 0.19
N VAL A 317 -2.49 -17.19 0.53
CA VAL A 317 -2.03 -16.77 1.87
C VAL A 317 -2.97 -17.33 2.94
N ASP A 318 -2.39 -17.79 4.02
CA ASP A 318 -3.11 -18.39 5.17
C ASP A 318 -3.90 -19.67 4.81
N ALA A 319 -3.57 -20.31 3.67
CA ALA A 319 -4.20 -21.54 3.18
C ALA A 319 -5.73 -21.45 3.05
N THR A 320 -6.24 -20.27 2.73
CA THR A 320 -7.69 -20.01 2.61
C THR A 320 -8.29 -20.62 1.36
N HIS A 321 -7.50 -20.67 0.26
CA HIS A 321 -7.94 -21.25 -1.02
C HIS A 321 -6.83 -22.05 -1.67
N THR A 322 -7.23 -23.08 -2.43
CA THR A 322 -6.36 -23.86 -3.30
C THR A 322 -6.89 -23.78 -4.73
N SER A 323 -6.06 -23.35 -5.67
CA SER A 323 -6.40 -23.29 -7.09
C SER A 323 -5.67 -24.39 -7.86
N ILE A 324 -6.40 -25.01 -8.79
CA ILE A 324 -5.89 -26.08 -9.66
C ILE A 324 -6.10 -25.63 -11.11
N SER A 325 -5.04 -25.63 -11.89
CA SER A 325 -5.05 -25.29 -13.32
C SER A 325 -4.41 -26.38 -14.14
N ALA A 326 -4.82 -26.51 -15.41
CA ALA A 326 -4.20 -27.35 -16.40
C ALA A 326 -3.32 -26.52 -17.33
N GLY A 327 -2.14 -27.02 -17.68
CA GLY A 327 -1.33 -26.60 -18.80
C GLY A 327 -1.44 -27.67 -19.91
N ILE A 328 -2.00 -27.29 -21.03
CA ILE A 328 -2.30 -28.19 -22.17
C ILE A 328 -1.34 -27.85 -23.30
N VAL A 329 -0.54 -28.79 -23.74
CA VAL A 329 0.37 -28.61 -24.87
C VAL A 329 -0.41 -28.78 -26.17
N ASN A 330 -0.45 -27.70 -26.97
CA ASN A 330 -1.13 -27.69 -28.25
C ASN A 330 -0.28 -28.33 -29.35
N ASP A 331 -0.90 -28.67 -30.47
CA ASP A 331 -0.24 -29.35 -31.62
C ASP A 331 0.89 -28.49 -32.25
N ASP A 332 0.84 -27.17 -32.07
CA ASP A 332 1.86 -26.21 -32.53
C ASP A 332 2.98 -26.00 -31.52
N GLY A 333 2.93 -26.67 -30.38
CA GLY A 333 3.91 -26.58 -29.30
C GLY A 333 3.63 -25.41 -28.33
N SER A 334 2.60 -24.58 -28.54
CA SER A 334 2.16 -23.61 -27.58
C SER A 334 1.46 -24.27 -26.37
N VAL A 335 1.33 -23.54 -25.25
CA VAL A 335 0.68 -24.05 -24.05
C VAL A 335 -0.57 -23.22 -23.77
N THR A 336 -1.73 -23.85 -23.68
CA THR A 336 -2.94 -23.22 -23.17
C THR A 336 -3.09 -23.53 -21.68
N THR A 337 -3.15 -22.50 -20.84
CA THR A 337 -3.46 -22.63 -19.41
C THR A 337 -4.94 -22.43 -19.15
N GLN A 338 -5.51 -23.27 -18.29
CA GLN A 338 -6.93 -23.20 -17.96
C GLN A 338 -7.15 -23.44 -16.47
N LEU A 339 -7.82 -22.49 -15.81
CA LEU A 339 -8.27 -22.70 -14.44
C LEU A 339 -9.36 -23.77 -14.42
N LEU A 340 -9.21 -24.77 -13.56
CA LEU A 340 -10.15 -25.87 -13.44
C LEU A 340 -11.02 -25.73 -12.19
N LYS A 341 -10.41 -25.29 -11.08
CA LYS A 341 -11.11 -25.24 -9.80
C LYS A 341 -10.42 -24.33 -8.79
N ILE A 342 -11.23 -23.62 -8.01
CA ILE A 342 -10.84 -22.97 -6.78
C ILE A 342 -11.57 -23.70 -5.64
N MET A 343 -10.85 -24.09 -4.60
CA MET A 343 -11.36 -24.84 -3.45
C MET A 343 -11.10 -24.05 -2.17
N ASP A 344 -12.04 -24.08 -1.23
CA ASP A 344 -11.87 -23.50 0.10
C ASP A 344 -10.86 -24.34 0.91
N GLY A 345 -9.81 -23.68 1.37
CA GLY A 345 -8.74 -24.31 2.15
C GLY A 345 -7.94 -25.37 1.40
N THR A 346 -7.25 -26.21 2.15
CA THR A 346 -6.43 -27.32 1.64
C THR A 346 -6.97 -28.70 2.02
N GLY A 347 -8.07 -28.78 2.77
CA GLY A 347 -8.54 -30.03 3.38
C GLY A 347 -8.92 -31.11 2.39
N HIS A 348 -9.70 -30.76 1.36
CA HIS A 348 -10.18 -31.67 0.34
C HIS A 348 -9.31 -31.68 -0.94
N ALA A 349 -8.33 -30.78 -1.02
CA ALA A 349 -7.49 -30.62 -2.20
C ALA A 349 -6.68 -31.89 -2.57
N PRO A 350 -6.08 -32.65 -1.62
CA PRO A 350 -5.31 -33.85 -2.00
C PRO A 350 -6.12 -34.87 -2.78
N ALA A 351 -7.35 -35.17 -2.37
CA ALA A 351 -8.20 -36.16 -3.04
C ALA A 351 -8.57 -35.72 -4.46
N GLU A 352 -8.89 -34.44 -4.65
CA GLU A 352 -9.26 -33.90 -5.95
C GLU A 352 -8.06 -33.84 -6.89
N ILE A 353 -6.90 -33.39 -6.41
CA ILE A 353 -5.65 -33.35 -7.19
C ILE A 353 -5.27 -34.76 -7.64
N LYS A 354 -5.27 -35.75 -6.72
CA LYS A 354 -4.97 -37.13 -7.07
C LYS A 354 -5.95 -37.66 -8.12
N ARG A 355 -7.26 -37.43 -7.94
CA ARG A 355 -8.28 -37.82 -8.91
C ARG A 355 -8.00 -37.27 -10.31
N LEU A 356 -7.61 -35.98 -10.42
CA LEU A 356 -7.27 -35.35 -11.70
C LEU A 356 -6.01 -35.95 -12.29
N CYS A 357 -4.93 -36.11 -11.50
CA CYS A 357 -3.69 -36.72 -11.95
C CYS A 357 -3.90 -38.16 -12.48
N ASP A 358 -4.67 -38.96 -11.76
CA ASP A 358 -5.00 -40.34 -12.16
C ASP A 358 -5.86 -40.37 -13.43
N THR A 359 -6.89 -39.51 -13.50
CA THR A 359 -7.81 -39.47 -14.66
C THR A 359 -7.11 -39.12 -15.96
N TYR A 360 -6.14 -38.23 -15.93
CA TYR A 360 -5.45 -37.70 -17.13
C TYR A 360 -4.02 -38.25 -17.28
N ALA A 361 -3.59 -39.13 -16.39
CA ALA A 361 -2.20 -39.62 -16.28
C ALA A 361 -1.16 -38.45 -16.27
N ALA A 362 -1.53 -37.33 -15.68
CA ALA A 362 -0.83 -36.06 -15.78
C ALA A 362 0.06 -35.80 -14.54
N PRO A 363 1.26 -35.23 -14.73
CA PRO A 363 2.10 -34.81 -13.62
C PRO A 363 1.61 -33.51 -12.98
N LEU A 364 2.15 -33.21 -11.79
CA LEU A 364 1.79 -32.07 -10.94
C LEU A 364 2.98 -31.15 -10.70
N VAL A 365 2.75 -29.85 -10.74
CA VAL A 365 3.66 -28.81 -10.25
C VAL A 365 3.03 -28.08 -9.06
N ILE A 366 3.74 -27.98 -7.96
CA ILE A 366 3.34 -27.25 -6.78
C ILE A 366 4.57 -26.65 -6.10
N ASP A 367 4.44 -25.45 -5.52
CA ASP A 367 5.49 -24.85 -4.68
C ASP A 367 5.61 -25.63 -3.35
N THR A 368 6.72 -26.35 -3.19
CA THR A 368 6.99 -27.17 -2.00
C THR A 368 7.61 -26.41 -0.84
N ARG A 369 7.79 -25.09 -0.94
CA ARG A 369 8.49 -24.26 0.07
C ARG A 369 7.63 -23.15 0.63
N GLY A 370 6.57 -22.79 -0.08
CA GLY A 370 5.63 -21.74 0.33
C GLY A 370 4.40 -22.29 1.03
N THR A 371 3.27 -21.66 0.79
CA THR A 371 1.97 -22.05 1.35
C THR A 371 1.48 -23.42 0.86
N GLY A 372 2.01 -23.92 -0.26
CA GLY A 372 1.72 -25.25 -0.79
C GLY A 372 2.51 -26.41 -0.16
N ALA A 373 3.49 -26.12 0.73
CA ALA A 373 4.41 -27.14 1.24
C ALA A 373 3.70 -28.27 2.00
N ASP A 374 2.76 -27.97 2.89
CA ASP A 374 1.96 -28.95 3.63
C ASP A 374 1.10 -29.79 2.68
N LEU A 375 0.48 -29.16 1.68
CA LEU A 375 -0.32 -29.86 0.68
C LEU A 375 0.53 -30.81 -0.15
N ALA A 376 1.73 -30.38 -0.56
CA ALA A 376 2.68 -31.19 -1.31
C ALA A 376 3.15 -32.41 -0.49
N ASP A 377 3.40 -32.21 0.81
CA ASP A 377 3.79 -33.31 1.71
C ASP A 377 2.66 -34.33 1.85
N ARG A 378 1.43 -33.89 2.06
CA ARG A 378 0.25 -34.77 2.11
C ARG A 378 0.04 -35.55 0.82
N LEU A 379 0.25 -34.93 -0.34
CA LEU A 379 0.15 -35.60 -1.63
C LEU A 379 1.22 -36.67 -1.84
N ARG A 380 2.44 -36.47 -1.34
CA ARG A 380 3.53 -37.47 -1.40
C ARG A 380 3.27 -38.70 -0.52
N HIS A 381 2.50 -38.54 0.54
CA HIS A 381 2.20 -39.60 1.51
C HIS A 381 0.78 -40.19 1.33
N MET A 382 0.05 -39.81 0.26
CA MET A 382 -1.26 -40.38 -0.07
C MET A 382 -1.13 -41.69 -0.86
N GLY A 383 -1.25 -42.82 -0.15
CA GLY A 383 -1.42 -44.16 -0.73
C GLY A 383 -0.14 -44.99 -0.84
N ASP A 384 -0.35 -46.31 -0.85
CA ASP A 384 0.74 -47.30 -0.79
C ASP A 384 1.36 -47.68 -2.13
N GLU A 385 0.76 -47.39 -3.30
CA GLU A 385 1.23 -47.93 -4.57
C GLU A 385 1.22 -47.02 -5.80
N GLU A 386 0.54 -45.88 -5.82
CA GLU A 386 0.60 -44.93 -6.96
C GLU A 386 0.71 -43.49 -6.47
N THR A 387 1.91 -43.01 -6.37
CA THR A 387 2.21 -41.61 -6.01
C THR A 387 1.94 -40.68 -7.17
N VAL A 388 1.39 -39.48 -6.86
CA VAL A 388 1.30 -38.39 -7.85
C VAL A 388 2.69 -38.09 -8.39
N ARG A 389 2.84 -38.07 -9.73
CA ARG A 389 4.10 -37.68 -10.37
C ARG A 389 4.30 -36.19 -10.24
N PHE A 390 5.40 -35.78 -9.64
CA PHE A 390 5.76 -34.36 -9.50
C PHE A 390 6.74 -33.96 -10.60
N CYS A 391 6.53 -32.76 -11.19
CA CYS A 391 7.59 -32.03 -11.84
C CYS A 391 8.30 -31.23 -10.75
N ASP A 392 9.53 -31.59 -10.41
CA ASP A 392 10.27 -30.97 -9.33
C ASP A 392 10.64 -29.52 -9.67
N LEU A 393 10.16 -28.59 -8.83
CA LEU A 393 10.42 -27.17 -8.95
C LEU A 393 11.53 -26.75 -7.97
N THR A 394 12.67 -26.29 -8.47
CA THR A 394 13.74 -25.77 -7.62
C THR A 394 13.43 -24.34 -7.15
N ALA A 395 14.19 -23.84 -6.16
CA ALA A 395 14.05 -22.45 -5.70
C ALA A 395 14.35 -21.42 -6.81
N THR A 396 15.31 -21.75 -7.67
CA THR A 396 15.69 -20.89 -8.78
C THR A 396 14.60 -20.89 -9.84
N ASP A 397 14.03 -22.06 -10.15
CA ASP A 397 12.95 -22.17 -11.11
C ASP A 397 11.72 -21.38 -10.67
N TYR A 398 11.34 -21.45 -9.38
CA TYR A 398 10.21 -20.70 -8.85
C TYR A 398 10.33 -19.18 -9.06
N LEU A 399 11.55 -18.64 -9.00
CA LEU A 399 11.79 -17.21 -9.26
C LEU A 399 11.58 -16.84 -10.75
N THR A 400 11.69 -17.81 -11.65
CA THR A 400 11.55 -17.59 -13.10
C THR A 400 10.17 -17.93 -13.65
N VAL A 401 9.34 -18.70 -12.91
CA VAL A 401 8.01 -19.17 -13.35
C VAL A 401 7.14 -18.00 -13.85
N GLY A 402 7.03 -16.93 -13.07
CA GLY A 402 6.24 -15.77 -13.47
C GLY A 402 6.79 -15.04 -14.68
N GLN A 403 8.11 -14.85 -14.75
CA GLN A 403 8.78 -14.22 -15.89
C GLN A 403 8.61 -15.03 -17.16
N SER A 404 8.76 -16.35 -17.09
CA SER A 404 8.58 -17.26 -18.22
C SER A 404 7.14 -17.23 -18.73
N TYR A 405 6.17 -17.18 -17.84
CA TYR A 405 4.76 -17.09 -18.19
C TYR A 405 4.45 -15.80 -18.98
N VAL A 406 4.85 -14.64 -18.43
CA VAL A 406 4.62 -13.33 -19.09
C VAL A 406 5.38 -13.24 -20.42
N SER A 407 6.60 -13.75 -20.48
CA SER A 407 7.35 -13.85 -21.75
C SER A 407 6.64 -14.76 -22.76
N GLY A 408 6.09 -15.88 -22.31
CA GLY A 408 5.32 -16.80 -23.14
C GLY A 408 4.05 -16.17 -23.72
N LEU A 409 3.30 -15.40 -22.90
CA LEU A 409 2.15 -14.60 -23.37
C LEU A 409 2.60 -13.59 -24.45
N SER A 410 3.68 -12.85 -24.18
CA SER A 410 4.19 -11.82 -25.11
C SER A 410 4.66 -12.40 -26.44
N ASN A 411 5.16 -13.63 -26.45
CA ASN A 411 5.66 -14.31 -27.63
C ASN A 411 4.61 -15.23 -28.31
N GLY A 412 3.41 -15.33 -27.74
CA GLY A 412 2.33 -16.19 -28.25
C GLY A 412 2.58 -17.70 -28.02
N THR A 413 3.56 -18.07 -27.19
CA THR A 413 3.85 -19.47 -26.83
C THR A 413 3.04 -19.95 -25.62
N VAL A 414 2.43 -19.03 -24.89
CA VAL A 414 1.47 -19.30 -23.83
C VAL A 414 0.18 -18.56 -24.12
N LEU A 415 -0.94 -19.25 -23.94
CA LEU A 415 -2.30 -18.71 -24.04
C LEU A 415 -3.04 -19.06 -22.75
N HIS A 416 -4.15 -18.38 -22.49
CA HIS A 416 -5.01 -18.72 -21.36
C HIS A 416 -6.48 -18.84 -21.77
N ALA A 417 -7.19 -19.78 -21.18
CA ALA A 417 -8.62 -19.93 -21.37
C ALA A 417 -9.40 -18.81 -20.68
N ALA A 418 -10.46 -18.32 -21.32
CA ALA A 418 -11.37 -17.34 -20.74
C ALA A 418 -12.02 -17.89 -19.47
N ASP A 419 -11.83 -17.21 -18.35
CA ASP A 419 -12.40 -17.53 -17.04
C ASP A 419 -12.44 -16.28 -16.17
N THR A 420 -13.59 -15.99 -15.55
CA THR A 420 -13.81 -14.74 -14.78
C THR A 420 -12.98 -14.65 -13.51
N ASP A 421 -12.72 -15.77 -12.83
CA ASP A 421 -11.90 -15.79 -11.60
C ASP A 421 -10.42 -15.68 -11.95
N LEU A 422 -9.99 -16.30 -13.05
CA LEU A 422 -8.65 -16.14 -13.56
C LEU A 422 -8.38 -14.72 -14.05
N ASP A 423 -9.32 -14.11 -14.76
CA ASP A 423 -9.23 -12.72 -15.22
C ASP A 423 -9.13 -11.76 -14.03
N ALA A 424 -9.95 -11.96 -13.00
CA ALA A 424 -9.88 -11.19 -11.76
C ALA A 424 -8.53 -11.38 -11.05
N SER A 425 -8.00 -12.60 -11.00
CA SER A 425 -6.70 -12.90 -10.43
C SER A 425 -5.56 -12.21 -11.18
N ALA A 426 -5.58 -12.24 -12.52
CA ALA A 426 -4.58 -11.57 -13.36
C ALA A 426 -4.61 -10.05 -13.20
N ALA A 427 -5.82 -9.45 -13.16
CA ALA A 427 -6.01 -8.01 -12.97
C ALA A 427 -5.52 -7.51 -11.60
N ASN A 428 -5.62 -8.35 -10.58
CA ASN A 428 -5.38 -7.99 -9.18
C ASN A 428 -4.04 -8.50 -8.61
N SER A 429 -3.25 -9.24 -9.39
CA SER A 429 -1.94 -9.74 -8.97
C SER A 429 -0.84 -8.72 -9.20
N ALA A 430 -0.09 -8.43 -8.12
CA ALA A 430 1.12 -7.60 -8.14
C ALA A 430 2.37 -8.44 -8.16
N ARG A 431 3.47 -7.85 -8.60
CA ARG A 431 4.82 -8.45 -8.51
C ARG A 431 5.68 -7.75 -7.47
N THR A 432 6.61 -8.49 -6.91
CA THR A 432 7.68 -7.97 -6.06
C THR A 432 9.03 -8.40 -6.58
N TRP A 433 10.00 -7.50 -6.55
CA TRP A 433 11.34 -7.73 -7.10
C TRP A 433 12.27 -8.35 -6.06
N ALA A 434 13.08 -9.31 -6.50
CA ALA A 434 14.14 -9.95 -5.74
C ALA A 434 15.43 -9.92 -6.61
N GLY A 435 16.20 -8.84 -6.50
CA GLY A 435 17.29 -8.57 -7.45
C GLY A 435 16.72 -8.23 -8.84
N ASP A 436 17.21 -8.94 -9.87
CA ASP A 436 16.73 -8.78 -11.25
C ASP A 436 15.55 -9.70 -11.60
N ALA A 437 15.09 -10.55 -10.68
CA ALA A 437 13.94 -11.41 -10.80
C ALA A 437 12.75 -10.87 -10.02
N TRP A 438 11.53 -11.26 -10.42
CA TRP A 438 10.32 -10.92 -9.68
C TRP A 438 9.42 -12.16 -9.47
N ARG A 439 8.55 -12.07 -8.51
CA ARG A 439 7.52 -13.07 -8.23
C ARG A 439 6.19 -12.39 -7.91
N VAL A 440 5.10 -13.13 -8.01
CA VAL A 440 3.79 -12.67 -7.52
C VAL A 440 3.87 -12.38 -6.03
N THR A 441 3.42 -11.20 -5.61
CA THR A 441 3.30 -10.85 -4.19
C THR A 441 1.89 -11.05 -3.71
N ARG A 442 1.66 -12.08 -2.90
CA ARG A 442 0.34 -12.44 -2.39
C ARG A 442 -0.24 -11.38 -1.45
N ARG A 443 0.63 -10.71 -0.65
CA ARG A 443 0.22 -9.66 0.30
C ARG A 443 0.11 -8.27 -0.34
N GLY A 444 0.72 -8.05 -1.50
CA GLY A 444 0.64 -6.81 -2.26
C GLY A 444 -0.40 -6.84 -3.37
N SER A 445 -1.11 -7.96 -3.51
CA SER A 445 -2.18 -8.17 -4.47
C SER A 445 -3.55 -7.94 -3.81
N THR A 446 -4.56 -7.57 -4.61
CA THR A 446 -5.95 -7.47 -4.14
C THR A 446 -6.72 -8.69 -4.61
N GLY A 447 -7.26 -9.49 -3.67
CA GLY A 447 -7.97 -10.73 -3.99
C GLY A 447 -7.05 -11.96 -4.12
N LEU A 448 -7.57 -13.01 -4.75
CA LEU A 448 -6.87 -14.29 -4.89
C LEU A 448 -5.79 -14.25 -5.97
N THR A 449 -4.56 -14.60 -5.63
CA THR A 449 -3.46 -14.77 -6.59
C THR A 449 -3.28 -16.22 -7.02
N SER A 450 -3.77 -17.16 -6.25
CA SER A 450 -3.61 -18.59 -6.50
C SER A 450 -4.16 -19.07 -7.85
N PRO A 451 -5.24 -18.52 -8.45
CA PRO A 451 -5.65 -18.87 -9.80
C PRO A 451 -4.57 -18.57 -10.85
N LEU A 452 -4.01 -17.37 -10.84
CA LEU A 452 -2.93 -17.00 -11.77
C LEU A 452 -1.65 -17.78 -11.49
N GLU A 453 -1.25 -17.92 -10.22
CA GLU A 453 -0.06 -18.69 -9.84
C GLU A 453 -0.17 -20.17 -10.25
N SER A 454 -1.35 -20.79 -10.15
CA SER A 454 -1.56 -22.18 -10.60
C SER A 454 -1.43 -22.32 -12.12
N CYS A 455 -1.90 -21.33 -12.90
CA CYS A 455 -1.68 -21.29 -14.35
C CYS A 455 -0.20 -21.13 -14.70
N MET A 456 0.52 -20.26 -14.00
CA MET A 456 1.97 -20.09 -14.19
C MET A 456 2.74 -21.39 -13.94
N LEU A 457 2.41 -22.10 -12.86
CA LEU A 457 3.00 -23.39 -12.52
C LEU A 457 2.66 -24.45 -13.57
N ALA A 458 1.42 -24.51 -14.04
CA ALA A 458 0.98 -25.42 -15.07
C ALA A 458 1.72 -25.20 -16.41
N ALA A 459 1.89 -23.93 -16.80
CA ALA A 459 2.66 -23.58 -18.01
C ALA A 459 4.14 -23.96 -17.87
N TRP A 460 4.74 -23.68 -16.72
CA TRP A 460 6.13 -24.09 -16.44
C TRP A 460 6.28 -25.61 -16.53
N GLY A 461 5.37 -26.36 -15.91
CA GLY A 461 5.38 -27.82 -15.94
C GLY A 461 5.22 -28.38 -17.35
N ALA A 462 4.38 -27.75 -18.17
CA ALA A 462 4.21 -28.17 -19.59
C ALA A 462 5.49 -28.01 -20.39
N ALA A 463 6.33 -27.02 -20.09
CA ALA A 463 7.63 -26.82 -20.71
C ALA A 463 8.74 -27.73 -20.15
N HIS A 464 8.51 -28.37 -18.99
CA HIS A 464 9.49 -29.18 -18.25
C HIS A 464 8.94 -30.58 -17.92
N MET A 465 8.05 -31.11 -18.77
CA MET A 465 7.53 -32.46 -18.56
C MET A 465 8.68 -33.49 -18.48
N PRO A 466 8.62 -34.42 -17.50
CA PRO A 466 9.52 -35.55 -17.50
C PRO A 466 9.36 -36.33 -18.82
N GLU A 467 10.48 -36.64 -19.48
CA GLU A 467 10.42 -37.59 -20.61
C GLU A 467 9.79 -38.89 -20.12
N GLU A 468 8.81 -39.42 -20.88
CA GLU A 468 8.32 -40.75 -20.58
C GLU A 468 9.51 -41.72 -20.69
N ASP A 469 9.78 -42.49 -19.62
CA ASP A 469 10.75 -43.56 -19.66
C ASP A 469 10.34 -44.51 -20.78
N GLY A 470 10.92 -44.32 -21.95
CA GLY A 470 10.78 -45.26 -23.05
C GLY A 470 11.22 -46.66 -22.59
N PRO A 471 10.68 -47.75 -23.16
CA PRO A 471 11.03 -49.09 -22.71
C PRO A 471 12.55 -49.23 -22.73
N LEU A 472 13.13 -49.62 -21.57
CA LEU A 472 14.56 -49.90 -21.41
C LEU A 472 15.01 -50.77 -22.59
N GLN A 473 15.75 -50.17 -23.52
CA GLN A 473 16.48 -50.97 -24.52
C GLN A 473 17.62 -51.66 -23.81
N ILE A 474 17.36 -52.88 -23.36
CA ILE A 474 18.40 -53.78 -22.88
C ILE A 474 19.16 -54.25 -24.13
N PHE A 475 20.36 -53.74 -24.35
CA PHE A 475 21.33 -54.28 -25.30
C PHE A 475 22.14 -55.38 -24.64
#